data_cc8a7a7806cd418130eb7d3b5ce69c8d
#
_entry.id   cc8a7a7806cd418130eb7d3b5ce69c8d
#
_cell.length_a   1.000
_cell.length_b   1.000
_cell.length_c   1.000
_cell.angle_alpha   90.00
_cell.angle_beta   90.00
_cell.angle_gamma   90.00
#
_symmetry.space_group_name_H-M   'P 1'
#
loop_
_entity.id
_entity.type
_entity.pdbx_description
1 polymer ?
#
loop_
_entity_poly.entity_id
_entity_poly.type
_entity_poly.pdbx_seq_one_letter_code
_entity_poly.pdbx_strand_id
1 'polypeptide(L)'
;AKKYGHQALITGENLAQVASQTVESLTSTNSVAQLLPIFRPLIAYNKDEIIAVSKEIGTYETSILPYEDCCTIFLPKNPLIKPNLEKVINEENKLPLENLVREAVENIEIIDL
;
A
#
# COMPACT_ATOMS: atom_id res chain seq x y z
N ALA A 1 10.64 4.09 7.21
CA ALA A 1 11.85 3.93 6.43
C ALA A 1 12.96 4.86 6.92
N LYS A 2 12.82 6.18 6.89
CA LYS A 2 13.86 7.15 7.26
C LYS A 2 14.40 6.96 8.68
N LYS A 3 13.54 6.72 9.67
CA LYS A 3 13.92 6.52 11.08
C LYS A 3 14.95 5.39 11.25
N TYR A 4 14.87 4.36 10.40
CA TYR A 4 15.72 3.17 10.45
C TYR A 4 16.76 3.10 9.33
N GLY A 5 16.95 4.18 8.55
CA GLY A 5 17.96 4.26 7.51
C GLY A 5 17.70 3.42 6.25
N HIS A 6 16.45 3.00 6.01
CA HIS A 6 16.12 2.27 4.78
C HIS A 6 16.22 3.18 3.56
N GLN A 7 16.73 2.62 2.46
CA GLN A 7 17.04 3.36 1.23
C GLN A 7 15.96 3.23 0.15
N ALA A 8 14.98 2.33 0.31
CA ALA A 8 13.89 2.10 -0.62
C ALA A 8 12.64 1.63 0.11
N LEU A 9 11.51 1.68 -0.59
CA LEU A 9 10.24 1.06 -0.21
C LEU A 9 9.95 -0.07 -1.19
N ILE A 10 9.36 -1.16 -0.70
CA ILE A 10 8.87 -2.25 -1.54
C ILE A 10 7.38 -2.40 -1.24
N THR A 11 6.55 -2.42 -2.29
CA THR A 11 5.10 -2.56 -2.16
C THR A 11 4.58 -3.71 -3.02
N GLY A 12 3.46 -4.32 -2.59
CA GLY A 12 2.74 -5.35 -3.34
C GLY A 12 1.73 -4.77 -4.34
N GLU A 13 1.83 -3.49 -4.70
CA GLU A 13 0.92 -2.85 -5.65
C GLU A 13 1.01 -3.50 -7.02
N ASN A 14 -0.16 -3.60 -7.65
CA ASN A 14 -0.32 -4.13 -9.00
C ASN A 14 -1.19 -3.17 -9.82
N LEU A 15 -1.11 -3.23 -11.15
CA LEU A 15 -2.00 -2.47 -12.03
C LEU A 15 -3.19 -3.33 -12.46
N ALA A 16 -4.38 -2.73 -12.42
CA ALA A 16 -5.62 -3.30 -12.95
C ALA A 16 -6.12 -4.63 -12.32
N GLN A 17 -5.56 -5.07 -11.21
CA GLN A 17 -6.08 -6.24 -10.47
C GLN A 17 -7.42 -5.95 -9.80
N VAL A 18 -7.57 -4.75 -9.25
CA VAL A 18 -8.82 -4.24 -8.69
C VAL A 18 -9.06 -2.81 -9.18
N ALA A 19 -10.30 -2.35 -9.09
CA ALA A 19 -10.75 -1.05 -9.62
C ALA A 19 -9.94 0.16 -9.12
N SER A 20 -9.38 0.08 -7.92
CA SER A 20 -8.56 1.15 -7.33
C SER A 20 -7.10 1.14 -7.74
N GLN A 21 -6.61 0.09 -8.41
CA GLN A 21 -5.23 -0.04 -8.86
C GLN A 21 -5.04 0.61 -10.24
N THR A 22 -5.09 1.92 -10.26
CA THR A 22 -4.94 2.75 -11.47
C THR A 22 -3.63 3.54 -11.43
N VAL A 23 -3.20 4.05 -12.58
CA VAL A 23 -2.01 4.91 -12.67
C VAL A 23 -2.18 6.17 -11.82
N GLU A 24 -3.39 6.72 -11.78
CA GLU A 24 -3.72 7.90 -10.97
C GLU A 24 -3.58 7.60 -9.47
N SER A 25 -3.99 6.41 -9.02
CA SER A 25 -3.79 5.96 -7.64
C SER A 25 -2.31 5.80 -7.30
N LEU A 26 -1.53 5.18 -8.21
CA LEU A 26 -0.08 5.06 -8.06
C LEU A 26 0.61 6.43 -8.01
N THR A 27 0.14 7.39 -8.79
CA THR A 27 0.65 8.77 -8.75
C THR A 27 0.42 9.40 -7.39
N SER A 28 -0.76 9.18 -6.81
CA SER A 28 -1.08 9.69 -5.47
C SER A 28 -0.21 9.03 -4.39
N THR A 29 -0.02 7.71 -4.43
CA THR A 29 0.86 7.00 -3.46
C THR A 29 2.32 7.38 -3.63
N ASN A 30 2.80 7.60 -4.86
CA ASN A 30 4.15 8.06 -5.12
C ASN A 30 4.44 9.45 -4.54
N SER A 31 3.44 10.32 -4.49
CA SER A 31 3.62 11.71 -4.03
C SER A 31 4.11 11.82 -2.59
N VAL A 32 3.79 10.85 -1.74
CA VAL A 32 4.22 10.82 -0.33
C VAL A 32 5.59 10.18 -0.13
N ALA A 33 6.12 9.47 -1.13
CA ALA A 33 7.41 8.78 -1.07
C ALA A 33 8.55 9.54 -1.74
N GLN A 34 8.46 10.86 -1.84
CA GLN A 34 9.31 11.75 -2.63
C GLN A 34 10.83 11.58 -2.46
N LEU A 35 11.28 10.97 -1.38
CA LEU A 35 12.70 10.85 -1.04
C LEU A 35 13.25 9.43 -1.16
N LEU A 36 12.40 8.44 -1.42
CA LEU A 36 12.80 7.04 -1.52
C LEU A 36 12.21 6.40 -2.79
N PRO A 37 13.01 5.63 -3.54
CA PRO A 37 12.48 4.84 -4.63
C PRO A 37 11.48 3.80 -4.12
N ILE A 38 10.43 3.55 -4.90
CA ILE A 38 9.45 2.51 -4.62
C ILE A 38 9.62 1.40 -5.65
N PHE A 39 9.95 0.20 -5.18
CA PHE A 39 9.99 -1.00 -6.00
C PHE A 39 8.66 -1.74 -5.92
N ARG A 40 8.12 -2.11 -7.08
CA ARG A 40 6.85 -2.82 -7.24
C ARG A 40 7.05 -4.10 -8.03
N PRO A 41 7.59 -5.15 -7.40
CA PRO A 41 7.95 -6.38 -8.12
C PRO A 41 6.75 -7.06 -8.80
N LEU A 42 5.52 -6.81 -8.34
CA LEU A 42 4.30 -7.43 -8.85
C LEU A 42 3.50 -6.54 -9.80
N ILE A 43 4.01 -5.38 -10.18
CA ILE A 43 3.22 -4.31 -10.84
C ILE A 43 2.52 -4.77 -12.13
N ALA A 44 3.10 -5.70 -12.88
CA ALA A 44 2.59 -6.18 -14.15
C ALA A 44 2.10 -7.65 -14.11
N TYR A 45 2.14 -8.29 -12.94
CA TYR A 45 1.73 -9.69 -12.80
C TYR A 45 0.21 -9.81 -12.74
N ASN A 46 -0.35 -10.83 -13.39
CA ASN A 46 -1.73 -11.21 -13.16
C ASN A 46 -1.87 -12.02 -11.85
N LYS A 47 -3.10 -12.27 -11.44
CA LYS A 47 -3.38 -12.94 -10.16
C LYS A 47 -2.80 -14.36 -10.09
N ASP A 48 -2.83 -15.10 -11.19
CA ASP A 48 -2.33 -16.47 -11.23
C ASP A 48 -0.81 -16.51 -11.12
N GLU A 49 -0.11 -15.55 -11.74
CA GLU A 49 1.34 -15.38 -11.61
C GLU A 49 1.75 -15.05 -10.17
N ILE A 50 1.00 -14.16 -9.51
CA ILE A 50 1.23 -13.81 -8.10
C ILE A 50 1.03 -15.04 -7.19
N ILE A 51 -0.03 -15.83 -7.44
CA ILE A 51 -0.29 -17.08 -6.72
C ILE A 51 0.84 -18.07 -6.94
N ALA A 52 1.33 -18.22 -8.19
CA ALA A 52 2.44 -19.11 -8.49
C ALA A 52 3.70 -18.73 -7.71
N VAL A 53 4.07 -17.44 -7.72
CA VAL A 53 5.20 -16.92 -6.93
C VAL A 53 5.01 -17.17 -5.44
N SER A 54 3.81 -16.91 -4.89
CA SER A 54 3.56 -17.11 -3.46
C SER A 54 3.68 -18.57 -3.03
N LYS A 55 3.33 -19.52 -3.91
CA LYS A 55 3.55 -20.96 -3.69
C LYS A 55 5.03 -21.31 -3.74
N GLU A 56 5.77 -20.76 -4.70
CA GLU A 56 7.20 -20.98 -4.86
C GLU A 56 7.99 -20.52 -3.63
N ILE A 57 7.68 -19.36 -3.07
CA ILE A 57 8.34 -18.82 -1.88
C ILE A 57 7.72 -19.30 -0.55
N GLY A 58 6.72 -20.19 -0.60
CA GLY A 58 6.15 -20.83 0.59
C GLY A 58 5.21 -19.94 1.43
N THR A 59 4.70 -18.84 0.89
CA THR A 59 3.82 -17.91 1.63
C THR A 59 2.32 -18.13 1.34
N TYR A 60 2.00 -18.96 0.35
CA TYR A 60 0.62 -19.13 -0.11
C TYR A 60 -0.32 -19.63 1.00
N GLU A 61 0.06 -20.69 1.72
CA GLU A 61 -0.77 -21.29 2.76
C GLU A 61 -1.09 -20.32 3.90
N THR A 62 -0.14 -19.47 4.26
CA THR A 62 -0.37 -18.40 5.22
C THR A 62 -1.29 -17.31 4.67
N SER A 63 -1.13 -16.98 3.39
CA SER A 63 -1.91 -15.92 2.75
C SER A 63 -3.39 -16.24 2.56
N ILE A 64 -3.76 -17.50 2.52
CA ILE A 64 -5.16 -17.95 2.36
C ILE A 64 -5.88 -18.23 3.68
N LEU A 65 -5.20 -18.07 4.83
CA LEU A 65 -5.84 -18.21 6.13
C LEU A 65 -7.00 -17.22 6.27
N PRO A 66 -8.14 -17.65 6.84
CA PRO A 66 -9.28 -16.77 7.02
C PRO A 66 -8.94 -15.67 8.03
N TYR A 67 -8.80 -14.46 7.52
CA TYR A 67 -8.58 -13.26 8.33
C TYR A 67 -9.40 -12.10 7.74
N GLU A 68 -9.74 -11.13 8.58
CA GLU A 68 -10.49 -9.97 8.12
C GLU A 68 -9.64 -9.12 7.18
N ASP A 69 -10.18 -8.83 6.00
CA ASP A 69 -9.55 -7.92 5.03
C ASP A 69 -9.99 -6.48 5.33
N CYS A 70 -9.03 -5.57 5.41
CA CYS A 70 -9.29 -4.14 5.59
C CYS A 70 -10.20 -3.55 4.50
N CYS A 71 -10.20 -4.14 3.30
CA CYS A 71 -11.07 -3.72 2.20
C CYS A 71 -12.56 -3.91 2.52
N THR A 72 -12.94 -4.85 3.37
CA THR A 72 -14.34 -5.07 3.77
C THR A 72 -14.82 -4.07 4.80
N ILE A 73 -13.93 -3.52 5.61
CA ILE A 73 -14.24 -2.58 6.70
C ILE A 73 -14.40 -1.15 6.18
N PHE A 74 -13.58 -0.75 5.21
CA PHE A 74 -13.48 0.62 4.70
C PHE A 74 -14.06 0.81 3.29
N LEU A 75 -15.01 -0.02 2.87
CA LEU A 75 -15.66 0.12 1.56
C LEU A 75 -16.52 1.39 1.50
N PRO A 76 -16.09 2.45 0.81
CA PRO A 76 -16.97 3.59 0.53
C PRO A 76 -18.07 3.18 -0.45
N LYS A 77 -19.25 3.77 -0.33
CA LYS A 77 -20.36 3.54 -1.27
C LYS A 77 -19.98 3.82 -2.74
N ASN A 78 -19.07 4.76 -2.95
CA ASN A 78 -18.54 5.14 -4.25
C ASN A 78 -17.00 5.21 -4.15
N PRO A 79 -16.28 4.12 -4.46
CA PRO A 79 -14.82 4.13 -4.45
C PRO A 79 -14.27 5.08 -5.52
N LEU A 80 -13.27 5.87 -5.15
CA LEU A 80 -12.60 6.77 -6.08
C LEU A 80 -11.59 5.98 -6.92
N ILE A 81 -11.94 5.73 -8.17
CA ILE A 81 -11.13 4.92 -9.09
C ILE A 81 -9.99 5.74 -9.71
N LYS A 82 -10.23 7.00 -9.99
CA LYS A 82 -9.26 7.92 -10.60
C LYS A 82 -9.07 9.15 -9.72
N PRO A 83 -8.26 9.07 -8.67
CA PRO A 83 -8.01 10.19 -7.79
C PRO A 83 -7.29 11.33 -8.55
N ASN A 84 -7.73 12.56 -8.32
CA ASN A 84 -6.98 13.74 -8.69
C ASN A 84 -6.07 14.10 -7.52
N LEU A 85 -4.76 14.19 -7.76
CA LEU A 85 -3.75 14.40 -6.71
C LEU A 85 -4.02 15.67 -5.89
N GLU A 86 -4.39 16.78 -6.53
CA GLU A 86 -4.68 18.03 -5.82
C GLU A 86 -5.87 17.88 -4.85
N LYS A 87 -6.91 17.14 -5.28
CA LYS A 87 -8.07 16.86 -4.40
C LYS A 87 -7.66 15.96 -3.24
N VAL A 88 -6.82 14.96 -3.48
CA VAL A 88 -6.31 14.09 -2.41
C VAL A 88 -5.54 14.92 -1.39
N ILE A 89 -4.59 15.74 -1.81
CA ILE A 89 -3.82 16.62 -0.93
C ILE A 89 -4.73 17.57 -0.15
N ASN A 90 -5.75 18.14 -0.80
CA ASN A 90 -6.70 19.03 -0.13
C ASN A 90 -7.54 18.31 0.95
N GLU A 91 -7.90 17.05 0.74
CA GLU A 91 -8.59 16.25 1.77
C GLU A 91 -7.64 15.85 2.90
N GLU A 92 -6.41 15.45 2.59
CA GLU A 92 -5.37 15.14 3.58
C GLU A 92 -5.07 16.33 4.49
N ASN A 93 -5.00 17.54 3.95
CA ASN A 93 -4.73 18.75 4.72
C ASN A 93 -5.83 19.10 5.77
N LYS A 94 -6.97 18.44 5.70
CA LYS A 94 -8.03 18.56 6.73
C LYS A 94 -7.78 17.67 7.95
N LEU A 95 -6.83 16.76 7.86
CA LEU A 95 -6.51 15.79 8.90
C LEU A 95 -5.23 16.20 9.64
N PRO A 96 -5.08 15.89 10.93
CA PRO A 96 -3.85 16.12 11.69
C PRO A 96 -2.80 15.06 11.37
N LEU A 97 -2.44 14.89 10.07
CA LEU A 97 -1.61 13.79 9.57
C LEU A 97 -0.25 13.70 10.27
N GLU A 98 0.40 14.84 10.52
CA GLU A 98 1.71 14.84 11.21
C GLU A 98 1.63 14.17 12.59
N ASN A 99 0.57 14.43 13.35
CA ASN A 99 0.37 13.82 14.65
C ASN A 99 0.07 12.33 14.52
N LEU A 100 -0.81 11.95 13.60
CA LEU A 100 -1.18 10.55 13.36
C LEU A 100 0.03 9.71 12.92
N VAL A 101 0.83 10.24 11.99
CA VAL A 101 2.05 9.56 11.52
C VAL A 101 3.09 9.47 12.62
N ARG A 102 3.29 10.55 13.41
CA ARG A 102 4.22 10.53 14.53
C ARG A 102 3.83 9.48 15.56
N GLU A 103 2.58 9.46 15.97
CA GLU A 103 2.05 8.47 16.92
C GLU A 103 2.23 7.04 16.41
N ALA A 104 1.91 6.78 15.15
CA ALA A 104 2.12 5.47 14.53
C ALA A 104 3.60 5.05 14.51
N VAL A 105 4.52 5.99 14.23
CA VAL A 105 5.97 5.72 14.20
C VAL A 105 6.55 5.52 15.61
N GLU A 106 6.03 6.21 16.61
CA GLU A 106 6.45 6.06 18.01
C GLU A 106 6.00 4.72 18.61
N ASN A 107 4.84 4.21 18.19
CA ASN A 107 4.26 2.96 18.64
C ASN A 107 4.64 1.73 17.79
N ILE A 108 5.67 1.83 16.93
CA ILE A 108 6.17 0.66 16.19
C ILE A 108 6.72 -0.37 17.17
N GLU A 109 6.17 -1.57 17.13
CA GLU A 109 6.71 -2.75 17.80
C GLU A 109 7.68 -3.47 16.86
N ILE A 110 8.86 -3.83 17.36
CA ILE A 110 9.86 -4.61 16.64
C ILE A 110 9.87 -6.00 17.25
N ILE A 111 9.63 -7.01 16.42
CA ILE A 111 9.65 -8.42 16.83
C ILE A 111 10.85 -9.08 16.16
N ASP A 112 11.79 -9.57 16.94
CA ASP A 112 12.89 -10.39 16.46
C ASP A 112 12.42 -11.85 16.33
N LEU A 113 12.61 -12.45 15.14
CA LEU A 113 12.20 -13.81 14.79
C LEU A 113 13.39 -14.78 14.85
#